data_3df163cd575d2ac282e61388b7e10344
#
_entry.id   3df163cd575d2ac282e61388b7e10344
#
_cell.length_a   1.000
_cell.length_b   1.000
_cell.length_c   1.000
_cell.angle_alpha   90.00
_cell.angle_beta   90.00
_cell.angle_gamma   90.00
#
_symmetry.space_group_name_H-M   'P 1'
#
loop_
_entity.id
_entity.type
_entity.pdbx_description
1 polymer ?
#
loop_
_entity_poly.entity_id
_entity_poly.type
_entity_poly.pdbx_seq_one_letter_code
_entity_poly.pdbx_strand_id
1 'polypeptide(L)'
;MKDLLPIGSVVTLKEGTKRLMVIGRLQQNVRTKKVYDYAGCLWPEGYMDKDSCYVFDHEDIDCLYYIGLQDIEEFNFRFELDEMRKKTSQ
;
A
#
# COMPACT_ATOMS: atom_id res chain seq x y z
N MET A 1 -5.99 -13.67 7.12
CA MET A 1 -5.80 -12.22 6.87
C MET A 1 -4.44 -11.98 6.23
N LYS A 2 -4.40 -11.11 5.24
CA LYS A 2 -3.15 -10.85 4.53
C LYS A 2 -2.29 -9.84 5.28
N ASP A 3 -0.99 -10.09 5.33
CA ASP A 3 -0.06 -9.12 5.87
C ASP A 3 0.13 -7.98 4.87
N LEU A 4 0.09 -6.75 5.37
CA LEU A 4 0.36 -5.60 4.52
C LEU A 4 1.84 -5.56 4.16
N LEU A 5 2.12 -5.20 2.91
CA LEU A 5 3.50 -5.05 2.46
C LEU A 5 4.13 -3.83 3.13
N PRO A 6 5.42 -3.90 3.44
CA PRO A 6 6.10 -2.74 4.05
C PRO A 6 6.29 -1.60 3.07
N ILE A 7 6.52 -0.42 3.62
CA ILE A 7 6.83 0.77 2.83
C ILE A 7 8.06 0.48 1.96
N GLY A 8 8.01 0.94 0.72
CA GLY A 8 9.11 0.75 -0.23
C GLY A 8 8.97 -0.48 -1.10
N SER A 9 7.96 -1.31 -0.85
CA SER A 9 7.72 -2.47 -1.71
C SER A 9 7.31 -2.00 -3.10
N VAL A 10 7.72 -2.75 -4.13
CA VAL A 10 7.45 -2.40 -5.53
C VAL A 10 6.63 -3.51 -6.17
N VAL A 11 5.50 -3.12 -6.74
CA VAL A 11 4.53 -4.07 -7.30
C VAL A 11 4.01 -3.59 -8.65
N THR A 12 3.35 -4.51 -9.37
CA THR A 12 2.47 -4.13 -10.47
C THR A 12 1.06 -4.58 -10.11
N LEU A 13 0.08 -3.86 -10.63
CA LEU A 13 -1.32 -4.20 -10.40
C LEU A 13 -1.85 -5.02 -11.56
N LYS A 14 -2.92 -5.76 -11.30
CA LYS A 14 -3.60 -6.49 -12.36
C LYS A 14 -4.04 -5.51 -13.43
N GLU A 15 -3.88 -5.88 -14.68
CA GLU A 15 -4.22 -5.06 -15.83
C GLU A 15 -3.34 -3.83 -15.99
N GLY A 16 -2.24 -3.77 -15.26
CA GLY A 16 -1.29 -2.67 -15.40
C GLY A 16 0.11 -3.20 -15.58
N THR A 17 0.95 -2.43 -16.25
CA THR A 17 2.35 -2.81 -16.47
C THR A 17 3.33 -1.89 -15.75
N LYS A 18 2.85 -0.74 -15.30
CA LYS A 18 3.72 0.23 -14.63
C LYS A 18 3.94 -0.17 -13.18
N ARG A 19 5.18 -0.15 -12.74
CA ARG A 19 5.51 -0.47 -11.35
C ARG A 19 5.12 0.67 -10.43
N LEU A 20 4.64 0.30 -9.25
CA LEU A 20 4.25 1.24 -8.21
C LEU A 20 5.01 0.90 -6.94
N MET A 21 5.48 1.93 -6.24
CA MET A 21 6.15 1.74 -4.96
C MET A 21 5.20 2.15 -3.84
N VAL A 22 5.07 1.28 -2.84
CA VAL A 22 4.20 1.54 -1.69
C VAL A 22 4.79 2.66 -0.84
N ILE A 23 4.00 3.71 -0.62
CA ILE A 23 4.41 4.85 0.20
C ILE A 23 3.49 5.08 1.39
N GLY A 24 2.38 4.35 1.47
CA GLY A 24 1.47 4.47 2.60
C GLY A 24 0.59 3.25 2.70
N ARG A 25 0.02 3.05 3.88
CA ARG A 25 -0.88 1.92 4.12
C ARG A 25 -2.12 2.41 4.83
N LEU A 26 -3.25 1.74 4.57
CA LEU A 26 -4.58 2.08 5.13
C LEU A 26 -4.91 3.55 4.87
N GLN A 27 -4.92 3.90 3.59
CA GLN A 27 -5.18 5.27 3.14
C GLN A 27 -6.64 5.46 2.81
N GLN A 28 -7.26 6.50 3.36
CA GLN A 28 -8.65 6.79 3.10
C GLN A 28 -8.81 7.80 1.97
N ASN A 29 -9.69 7.47 1.03
CA ASN A 29 -10.06 8.41 -0.01
C ASN A 29 -11.05 9.41 0.60
N VAL A 30 -10.69 10.70 0.62
CA VAL A 30 -11.50 11.69 1.32
C VAL A 30 -12.87 11.90 0.68
N ARG A 31 -13.00 11.65 -0.61
CA ARG A 31 -14.28 11.83 -1.29
C ARG A 31 -15.24 10.66 -1.05
N THR A 32 -14.73 9.44 -1.21
CA THR A 32 -15.59 8.25 -1.12
C THR A 32 -15.62 7.65 0.28
N LYS A 33 -14.73 8.05 1.14
CA LYS A 33 -14.55 7.53 2.50
C LYS A 33 -14.06 6.08 2.50
N LYS A 34 -13.75 5.50 1.36
CA LYS A 34 -13.23 4.14 1.28
C LYS A 34 -11.78 4.12 1.76
N VAL A 35 -11.43 3.10 2.56
CA VAL A 35 -10.06 2.88 3.03
C VAL A 35 -9.43 1.83 2.14
N TYR A 36 -8.31 2.18 1.52
CA TYR A 36 -7.53 1.26 0.68
C TYR A 36 -6.35 0.73 1.47
N ASP A 37 -5.92 -0.49 1.12
CA ASP A 37 -4.78 -1.09 1.81
C ASP A 37 -3.50 -0.31 1.60
N TYR A 38 -3.32 0.27 0.41
CA TYR A 38 -2.06 0.93 0.05
C TYR A 38 -2.27 2.23 -0.69
N ALA A 39 -1.27 3.10 -0.58
CA ALA A 39 -1.05 4.19 -1.51
C ALA A 39 0.33 4.00 -2.11
N GLY A 40 0.47 4.29 -3.40
CA GLY A 40 1.74 4.12 -4.08
C GLY A 40 2.02 5.25 -5.05
N CYS A 41 3.29 5.37 -5.42
CA CYS A 41 3.71 6.29 -6.46
C CYS A 41 4.36 5.49 -7.58
N LEU A 42 4.53 6.12 -8.74
CA LEU A 42 5.15 5.45 -9.88
C LEU A 42 6.61 5.12 -9.59
N TRP A 43 7.03 3.96 -10.03
CA TRP A 43 8.42 3.54 -9.96
C TRP A 43 8.97 3.51 -11.38
N PRO A 44 10.14 4.08 -11.69
CA PRO A 44 11.11 4.70 -10.76
C PRO A 44 10.95 6.22 -10.59
N GLU A 45 9.90 6.82 -11.11
CA GLU A 45 9.74 8.27 -11.06
C GLU A 45 9.60 8.81 -9.63
N GLY A 46 8.94 8.05 -8.76
CA GLY A 46 8.75 8.46 -7.39
C GLY A 46 7.57 9.40 -7.21
N TYR A 47 7.47 9.95 -6.02
CA TYR A 47 6.39 10.88 -5.69
C TYR A 47 6.68 12.24 -6.33
N MET A 48 5.78 12.69 -7.20
CA MET A 48 5.96 13.96 -7.89
C MET A 48 4.97 15.00 -7.39
N ASP A 49 3.72 14.58 -7.23
CA ASP A 49 2.70 15.44 -6.65
C ASP A 49 1.53 14.54 -6.21
N LYS A 50 0.55 15.15 -5.53
CA LYS A 50 -0.56 14.37 -4.99
C LYS A 50 -1.41 13.70 -6.06
N ASP A 51 -1.41 14.26 -7.27
CA ASP A 51 -2.21 13.70 -8.36
C ASP A 51 -1.55 12.50 -9.01
N SER A 52 -0.26 12.26 -8.72
CA SER A 52 0.47 11.12 -9.27
C SER A 52 0.49 9.92 -8.31
N CYS A 53 -0.28 9.98 -7.22
CA CYS A 53 -0.37 8.87 -6.28
C CYS A 53 -1.60 8.04 -6.58
N TYR A 54 -1.50 6.75 -6.33
CA TYR A 54 -2.56 5.79 -6.60
C TYR A 54 -2.89 5.03 -5.33
N VAL A 55 -4.18 4.74 -5.13
CA VAL A 55 -4.60 3.89 -4.00
C VAL A 55 -5.08 2.56 -4.56
N PHE A 56 -4.79 1.48 -3.85
CA PHE A 56 -5.16 0.14 -4.31
C PHE A 56 -5.19 -0.82 -3.12
N ASP A 57 -5.85 -1.95 -3.33
CA ASP A 57 -5.95 -2.98 -2.30
C ASP A 57 -4.97 -4.10 -2.58
N HIS A 58 -4.69 -4.88 -1.53
CA HIS A 58 -3.74 -5.99 -1.64
C HIS A 58 -4.12 -6.95 -2.76
N GLU A 59 -5.40 -7.21 -2.91
CA GLU A 59 -5.88 -8.16 -3.93
C GLU A 59 -5.73 -7.62 -5.35
N ASP A 60 -5.47 -6.33 -5.51
CA ASP A 60 -5.24 -5.75 -6.84
C ASP A 60 -3.81 -5.98 -7.33
N ILE A 61 -2.93 -6.47 -6.47
CA ILE A 61 -1.53 -6.68 -6.81
C ILE A 61 -1.38 -7.91 -7.69
N ASP A 62 -0.64 -7.77 -8.79
CA ASP A 62 -0.33 -8.89 -9.68
C ASP A 62 1.02 -9.51 -9.35
N CYS A 63 2.06 -8.68 -9.32
CA CYS A 63 3.42 -9.15 -9.04
C CYS A 63 4.11 -8.29 -8.01
N LEU A 64 4.92 -8.94 -7.18
CA LEU A 64 5.77 -8.27 -6.20
C LEU A 64 7.21 -8.35 -6.72
N TYR A 65 7.82 -7.18 -6.97
CA TYR A 65 9.18 -7.11 -7.50
C TYR A 65 10.21 -6.91 -6.40
N TYR A 66 9.85 -6.18 -5.36
CA TYR A 66 10.77 -5.87 -4.27
C TYR A 66 9.96 -5.69 -3.00
N ILE A 67 10.42 -6.31 -1.92
CA ILE A 67 9.79 -6.12 -0.62
C ILE A 67 10.62 -5.12 0.18
N GLY A 68 9.94 -4.12 0.75
CA GLY A 68 10.62 -3.09 1.50
C GLY A 68 11.19 -3.60 2.83
N LEU A 69 11.84 -2.72 3.54
CA LEU A 69 12.49 -3.07 4.80
C LEU A 69 11.51 -3.65 5.81
N GLN A 70 11.87 -4.78 6.38
CA GLN A 70 11.11 -5.41 7.46
C GLN A 70 12.02 -5.58 8.65
N ASP A 71 11.76 -4.82 9.71
CA ASP A 71 12.49 -4.92 10.95
C ASP A 71 11.51 -4.92 12.12
N ILE A 72 12.02 -4.88 13.33
CA ILE A 72 11.14 -4.97 14.51
C ILE A 72 10.17 -3.79 14.57
N GLU A 73 10.61 -2.62 14.15
CA GLU A 73 9.75 -1.44 14.14
C GLU A 73 8.60 -1.61 13.15
N GLU A 74 8.89 -2.15 11.98
CA GLU A 74 7.87 -2.42 10.97
C GLU A 74 6.88 -3.46 11.47
N PHE A 75 7.35 -4.53 12.11
CA PHE A 75 6.46 -5.57 12.60
C PHE A 75 5.53 -5.02 13.67
N ASN A 76 6.04 -4.18 14.57
CA ASN A 76 5.20 -3.57 15.60
C ASN A 76 4.16 -2.65 14.99
N PHE A 77 4.53 -1.85 14.01
CA PHE A 77 3.59 -0.95 13.35
C PHE A 77 2.55 -1.73 12.56
N ARG A 78 2.97 -2.80 11.89
CA ARG A 78 2.04 -3.64 11.12
C ARG A 78 0.98 -4.26 12.04
N PHE A 79 1.38 -4.63 13.25
CA PHE A 79 0.42 -5.13 14.22
C PHE A 79 -0.64 -4.08 14.54
N GLU A 80 -0.22 -2.82 14.72
CA GLU A 80 -1.17 -1.75 14.96
C GLU A 80 -2.09 -1.54 13.76
N LEU A 81 -1.57 -1.63 12.55
CA LEU A 81 -2.38 -1.51 11.34
C LEU A 81 -3.41 -2.62 11.26
N ASP A 82 -3.03 -3.84 11.62
CA ASP A 82 -3.97 -4.96 11.62
C ASP A 82 -5.10 -4.74 12.62
N GLU A 83 -4.79 -4.17 13.78
CA GLU A 83 -5.82 -3.85 14.76
C GLU A 83 -6.76 -2.78 14.23
N MET A 84 -6.23 -1.79 13.53
CA MET A 84 -7.06 -0.74 12.91
C MET A 84 -7.97 -1.33 11.84
N ARG A 85 -7.44 -2.25 11.03
CA ARG A 85 -8.25 -2.90 9.98
C ARG A 85 -9.41 -3.68 10.58
N LYS A 86 -9.19 -4.37 11.67
CA LYS A 86 -10.25 -5.12 12.33
C LYS A 86 -11.37 -4.20 12.78
N LYS A 87 -11.02 -3.00 13.26
CA LYS A 87 -12.02 -2.05 13.71
C LYS A 87 -12.82 -1.45 12.57
N THR A 88 -12.16 -1.21 11.43
CA THR A 88 -12.80 -0.54 10.31
C THR A 88 -13.59 -1.49 9.41
N SER A 89 -13.35 -2.79 9.52
CA SER A 89 -14.03 -3.77 8.68
C SER A 89 -15.34 -4.26 9.29
N GLN A 90 -15.78 -3.64 10.33
CA GLN A 90 -17.06 -3.99 10.99
C GLN A 90 -18.26 -3.64 10.15
#